data_7ac347b393819e92bee1a9eb8368ee8d
#
_entry.id   7ac347b393819e92bee1a9eb8368ee8d
#
_cell.length_a   1.000
_cell.length_b   1.000
_cell.length_c   1.000
_cell.angle_alpha   90.00
_cell.angle_beta   90.00
_cell.angle_gamma   90.00
#
_symmetry.space_group_name_H-M   'P 1'
#
loop_
_entity.id
_entity.type
_entity.pdbx_description
1 polymer ?
#
loop_
_entity_poly.entity_id
_entity_poly.type
_entity_poly.pdbx_seq_one_letter_code
_entity_poly.pdbx_strand_id
1 'polypeptide(L)'
;MSIARRLAPCIRTTRTSNIHLGNHARNRLFHFEAQSISMTTASFSHIDTDSYSGKPWAKVDGPGTSFSHKWHERSVHNLRGREHEFNTDNSGFAVYQYPAKEKLFTEDAAVREGYYAEVEALLRDKLPGVKKVVIFDHTIRRRDKNSPRQPVQQVHVDQTEAAAEARVRRHLSPEEAERLIKGRWQLINVWRPIENPASDHPLAVIDWRTTSSSDFVATNLLYPKRADSMDVDDRGKEVLPDPNNYTSTDGYEVKGETMSVAPNDNHKFYYQKDMTPEEVLLLKCYDSFGEGMALGKKGVAVRTPHTAFADPNTPADAPGRQSIEVRCLVFYE
;
A
#
# COMPACT_ATOMS: atom_id res chain seq x y z
N MET A 1 -76.58 -36.86 21.91
CA MET A 1 -77.26 -36.60 23.20
C MET A 1 -76.64 -35.39 23.80
N SER A 2 -77.29 -34.33 23.66
CA SER A 2 -78.23 -33.61 24.55
C SER A 2 -77.51 -32.44 25.26
N ILE A 3 -77.75 -31.24 24.74
CA ILE A 3 -78.58 -30.13 25.29
C ILE A 3 -77.74 -29.20 26.18
N ALA A 4 -77.39 -28.04 25.70
CA ALA A 4 -77.98 -26.70 25.68
C ALA A 4 -78.23 -26.07 27.08
N ARG A 5 -77.73 -24.89 27.35
CA ARG A 5 -78.49 -23.64 27.56
C ARG A 5 -77.62 -22.51 28.14
N ARG A 6 -77.61 -21.43 27.36
CA ARG A 6 -77.61 -20.00 27.64
C ARG A 6 -77.86 -19.55 29.09
N LEU A 7 -77.16 -18.43 29.46
CA LEU A 7 -77.76 -17.18 29.97
C LEU A 7 -76.65 -16.10 30.23
N ALA A 8 -76.75 -14.96 29.57
CA ALA A 8 -76.26 -13.68 29.99
C ALA A 8 -77.40 -12.93 30.69
N PRO A 9 -77.29 -11.68 31.20
CA PRO A 9 -76.21 -10.71 31.37
C PRO A 9 -76.12 -10.07 32.75
N CYS A 10 -75.18 -9.24 33.09
CA CYS A 10 -75.49 -7.93 33.77
C CYS A 10 -74.26 -6.99 33.81
N ILE A 11 -74.54 -5.81 33.43
CA ILE A 11 -73.68 -4.60 33.36
C ILE A 11 -73.43 -4.04 34.75
N ARG A 12 -72.24 -3.68 35.12
CA ARG A 12 -71.96 -2.57 36.02
C ARG A 12 -70.67 -1.84 35.68
N THR A 13 -70.80 -0.63 35.24
CA THR A 13 -69.81 0.43 35.05
C THR A 13 -69.18 0.88 36.35
N THR A 14 -67.85 0.89 36.42
CA THR A 14 -67.17 1.80 37.33
C THR A 14 -65.97 2.40 36.58
N ARG A 15 -65.97 3.73 36.48
CA ARG A 15 -64.90 4.59 36.03
C ARG A 15 -63.71 4.47 36.97
N THR A 16 -62.55 4.23 36.46
CA THR A 16 -61.30 4.59 37.11
C THR A 16 -60.33 5.19 36.09
N SER A 17 -59.85 6.32 36.49
CA SER A 17 -59.01 7.29 35.78
C SER A 17 -57.69 6.71 35.31
N ASN A 18 -57.46 6.84 34.02
CA ASN A 18 -56.14 6.58 33.39
C ASN A 18 -55.15 7.69 33.72
N ILE A 19 -54.11 7.38 34.46
CA ILE A 19 -52.89 8.19 34.53
C ILE A 19 -51.98 7.68 33.40
N HIS A 20 -51.86 8.46 32.34
CA HIS A 20 -50.87 8.22 31.28
C HIS A 20 -49.51 8.71 31.77
N LEU A 21 -48.67 7.79 32.17
CA LEU A 21 -47.23 8.02 32.27
C LEU A 21 -46.62 7.71 30.90
N GLY A 22 -46.44 8.74 30.07
CA GLY A 22 -45.76 8.67 28.82
C GLY A 22 -44.23 8.56 29.01
N ASN A 23 -43.71 7.32 28.90
CA ASN A 23 -42.28 7.11 28.71
C ASN A 23 -41.94 7.21 27.21
N HIS A 24 -41.75 8.45 26.74
CA HIS A 24 -41.06 8.67 25.48
C HIS A 24 -39.55 8.68 25.73
N ALA A 25 -38.96 7.50 25.82
CA ALA A 25 -37.53 7.32 25.58
C ALA A 25 -37.28 7.60 24.09
N ARG A 26 -37.01 8.87 23.74
CA ARG A 26 -36.47 9.21 22.43
C ARG A 26 -35.04 8.67 22.39
N ASN A 27 -34.82 7.50 21.78
CA ASN A 27 -33.53 7.09 21.25
C ASN A 27 -33.11 8.12 20.18
N ARG A 28 -32.43 9.19 20.61
CA ARG A 28 -31.59 9.97 19.70
C ARG A 28 -30.38 9.12 19.36
N LEU A 29 -30.47 8.37 18.27
CA LEU A 29 -29.31 7.92 17.53
C LEU A 29 -28.56 9.20 17.11
N PHE A 30 -27.53 9.55 17.86
CA PHE A 30 -26.51 10.50 17.39
C PHE A 30 -25.79 9.79 16.23
N HIS A 31 -26.26 10.02 15.01
CA HIS A 31 -25.43 9.86 13.84
C HIS A 31 -24.40 10.99 13.94
N PHE A 32 -23.24 10.67 14.49
CA PHE A 32 -22.04 11.41 14.18
C PHE A 32 -21.74 11.07 12.70
N GLU A 33 -22.26 11.88 11.77
CA GLU A 33 -21.61 12.06 10.50
C GLU A 33 -20.25 12.69 10.82
N ALA A 34 -19.25 11.85 11.00
CA ALA A 34 -17.87 12.29 10.91
C ALA A 34 -17.74 12.86 9.49
N GLN A 35 -17.76 14.20 9.37
CA GLN A 35 -17.42 14.85 8.09
C GLN A 35 -16.06 14.27 7.68
N SER A 36 -16.06 13.40 6.70
CA SER A 36 -14.82 12.79 6.21
C SER A 36 -13.98 13.94 5.67
N ILE A 37 -12.82 14.18 6.30
CA ILE A 37 -11.87 15.18 5.81
C ILE A 37 -11.59 14.80 4.36
N SER A 38 -12.02 15.63 3.42
CA SER A 38 -11.89 15.36 1.99
C SER A 38 -10.45 15.55 1.50
N MET A 39 -9.65 16.33 2.23
CA MET A 39 -8.29 16.69 1.87
C MET A 39 -7.52 17.13 3.13
N THR A 40 -6.23 16.83 3.18
CA THR A 40 -5.28 17.36 4.17
C THR A 40 -4.09 18.00 3.45
N THR A 41 -3.27 18.78 4.16
CA THR A 41 -1.99 19.28 3.65
C THR A 41 -0.86 18.64 4.45
N ALA A 42 0.13 18.11 3.76
CA ALA A 42 1.27 17.46 4.39
C ALA A 42 2.56 17.75 3.63
N SER A 43 3.69 17.54 4.29
CA SER A 43 5.02 17.74 3.73
C SER A 43 5.57 16.42 3.19
N PHE A 44 6.10 16.45 1.98
CA PHE A 44 6.64 15.29 1.26
C PHE A 44 8.10 15.49 0.90
N SER A 45 8.90 14.45 1.13
CA SER A 45 10.34 14.43 0.82
C SER A 45 10.56 13.96 -0.61
N HIS A 46 11.15 14.80 -1.44
CA HIS A 46 11.54 14.50 -2.81
C HIS A 46 13.06 14.54 -2.97
N ILE A 47 13.59 13.85 -3.98
CA ILE A 47 14.99 13.98 -4.34
C ILE A 47 15.28 15.42 -4.80
N ASP A 48 16.37 16.00 -4.30
CA ASP A 48 16.92 17.25 -4.81
C ASP A 48 17.82 16.94 -6.00
N THR A 49 17.35 17.21 -7.20
CA THR A 49 18.08 16.93 -8.45
C THR A 49 19.34 17.76 -8.63
N ASP A 50 19.49 18.86 -7.90
CA ASP A 50 20.66 19.74 -7.95
C ASP A 50 21.75 19.33 -6.95
N SER A 51 21.49 18.36 -6.08
CA SER A 51 22.35 18.00 -4.95
C SER A 51 23.38 16.90 -5.23
N TYR A 52 23.33 16.28 -6.39
CA TYR A 52 24.21 15.15 -6.75
C TYR A 52 24.73 15.27 -8.17
N SER A 53 25.81 14.52 -8.46
CA SER A 53 26.35 14.36 -9.80
C SER A 53 26.44 12.87 -10.16
N GLY A 54 26.28 12.57 -11.45
CA GLY A 54 26.23 11.17 -11.92
C GLY A 54 24.96 10.45 -11.50
N LYS A 55 25.02 9.11 -11.39
CA LYS A 55 23.87 8.30 -11.00
C LYS A 55 23.69 8.30 -9.48
N PRO A 56 22.55 8.75 -8.94
CA PRO A 56 22.33 8.77 -7.50
C PRO A 56 22.24 7.36 -6.91
N TRP A 57 22.53 7.25 -5.62
CA TRP A 57 22.42 6.01 -4.86
C TRP A 57 21.86 6.23 -3.46
N ALA A 58 21.23 5.19 -2.93
CA ALA A 58 20.73 5.12 -1.55
C ALA A 58 21.11 3.77 -0.93
N LYS A 59 21.51 3.77 0.34
CA LYS A 59 21.77 2.55 1.12
C LYS A 59 20.45 1.98 1.64
N VAL A 60 20.27 0.68 1.51
CA VAL A 60 19.01 -0.01 1.91
C VAL A 60 19.00 -0.29 3.42
N ASP A 61 20.04 -0.90 3.93
CA ASP A 61 20.17 -1.29 5.35
C ASP A 61 21.28 -0.48 6.03
N GLY A 62 21.29 0.82 5.83
CA GLY A 62 22.25 1.73 6.44
C GLY A 62 21.92 3.18 6.11
N PRO A 63 22.46 4.11 6.87
CA PRO A 63 22.21 5.52 6.62
C PRO A 63 23.05 6.02 5.44
N GLY A 64 22.46 6.89 4.63
CA GLY A 64 23.15 7.65 3.61
C GLY A 64 22.59 7.50 2.21
N THR A 65 22.64 8.62 1.52
CA THR A 65 22.33 8.78 0.10
C THR A 65 23.39 9.67 -0.54
N SER A 66 23.56 9.57 -1.87
CA SER A 66 24.42 10.50 -2.62
C SER A 66 23.77 11.85 -2.91
N PHE A 67 22.53 12.02 -2.49
CA PHE A 67 21.71 13.20 -2.76
C PHE A 67 21.04 13.70 -1.47
N SER A 68 20.65 14.96 -1.46
CA SER A 68 19.81 15.54 -0.42
C SER A 68 18.33 15.49 -0.79
N HIS A 69 17.48 15.77 0.18
CA HIS A 69 16.03 15.80 0.01
C HIS A 69 15.51 17.23 0.15
N LYS A 70 14.53 17.57 -0.68
CA LYS A 70 13.71 18.78 -0.54
C LYS A 70 12.32 18.42 -0.09
N TRP A 71 11.82 19.15 0.91
CA TRP A 71 10.45 18.98 1.43
C TRP A 71 9.51 19.97 0.75
N HIS A 72 8.37 19.45 0.29
CA HIS A 72 7.34 20.23 -0.37
C HIS A 72 5.99 19.97 0.28
N GLU A 73 5.28 21.04 0.62
CA GLU A 73 3.89 20.93 1.07
C GLU A 73 2.98 20.60 -0.12
N ARG A 74 2.09 19.63 0.07
CA ARG A 74 1.14 19.17 -0.95
C ARG A 74 -0.23 18.91 -0.32
N SER A 75 -1.25 19.19 -1.09
CA SER A 75 -2.60 18.72 -0.78
C SER A 75 -2.71 17.23 -1.04
N VAL A 76 -3.27 16.48 -0.09
CA VAL A 76 -3.48 15.04 -0.17
C VAL A 76 -4.98 14.77 -0.09
N HIS A 77 -5.54 14.21 -1.16
CA HIS A 77 -6.96 13.95 -1.28
C HIS A 77 -7.33 12.59 -0.65
N ASN A 78 -8.41 12.57 0.10
CA ASN A 78 -8.95 11.33 0.64
C ASN A 78 -9.71 10.56 -0.45
N LEU A 79 -9.41 9.27 -0.59
CA LEU A 79 -10.05 8.36 -1.54
C LEU A 79 -11.43 7.87 -1.09
N ARG A 80 -11.74 7.97 0.20
CA ARG A 80 -13.00 7.42 0.76
C ARG A 80 -14.23 7.92 0.01
N GLY A 81 -15.02 6.94 -0.49
CA GLY A 81 -16.22 7.18 -1.31
C GLY A 81 -15.93 7.45 -2.79
N ARG A 82 -14.64 7.51 -3.17
CA ARG A 82 -14.19 7.77 -4.54
C ARG A 82 -13.29 6.66 -5.09
N GLU A 83 -13.16 5.55 -4.40
CA GLU A 83 -12.26 4.44 -4.75
C GLU A 83 -12.53 3.93 -6.18
N HIS A 84 -13.78 3.98 -6.62
CA HIS A 84 -14.22 3.56 -7.96
C HIS A 84 -13.67 4.42 -9.12
N GLU A 85 -13.17 5.63 -8.86
CA GLU A 85 -12.58 6.51 -9.88
C GLU A 85 -11.15 6.06 -10.27
N PHE A 86 -10.56 5.15 -9.50
CA PHE A 86 -9.16 4.74 -9.60
C PHE A 86 -9.05 3.24 -9.85
N ASN A 87 -8.16 2.87 -10.74
CA ASN A 87 -7.78 1.48 -10.96
C ASN A 87 -6.31 1.39 -11.37
N THR A 88 -5.76 0.19 -11.35
CA THR A 88 -4.34 -0.03 -11.65
C THR A 88 -3.96 0.37 -13.08
N ASP A 89 -4.89 0.35 -14.03
CA ASP A 89 -4.58 0.71 -15.42
C ASP A 89 -4.60 2.21 -15.66
N ASN A 90 -5.54 2.97 -15.05
CA ASN A 90 -5.62 4.42 -15.31
C ASN A 90 -4.77 5.28 -14.37
N SER A 91 -4.77 4.97 -13.07
CA SER A 91 -4.09 5.77 -12.03
C SER A 91 -2.83 5.11 -11.47
N GLY A 92 -2.66 3.81 -11.74
CA GLY A 92 -1.57 3.00 -11.23
C GLY A 92 -1.87 2.31 -9.90
N PHE A 93 -2.99 2.64 -9.23
CA PHE A 93 -3.38 2.06 -7.95
C PHE A 93 -4.88 1.81 -7.86
N ALA A 94 -5.27 0.97 -6.92
CA ALA A 94 -6.67 0.71 -6.60
C ALA A 94 -6.82 0.30 -5.13
N VAL A 95 -7.93 0.69 -4.49
CA VAL A 95 -8.29 0.28 -3.13
C VAL A 95 -9.52 -0.63 -3.18
N TYR A 96 -9.48 -1.71 -2.43
CA TYR A 96 -10.59 -2.67 -2.34
C TYR A 96 -10.88 -3.06 -0.91
N GLN A 97 -12.15 -3.32 -0.60
CA GLN A 97 -12.55 -4.10 0.55
C GLN A 97 -12.23 -5.57 0.25
N TYR A 98 -11.27 -6.14 0.98
CA TYR A 98 -10.83 -7.52 0.81
C TYR A 98 -10.19 -8.03 2.10
N PRO A 99 -11.02 -8.45 3.07
CA PRO A 99 -10.53 -8.92 4.37
C PRO A 99 -9.61 -10.13 4.22
N ALA A 100 -8.48 -10.12 4.93
CA ALA A 100 -7.61 -11.28 5.02
C ALA A 100 -8.04 -12.21 6.17
N LYS A 101 -7.73 -13.50 6.06
CA LYS A 101 -7.86 -14.47 7.16
C LYS A 101 -6.73 -14.29 8.16
N GLU A 102 -5.50 -14.12 7.65
CA GLU A 102 -4.35 -13.79 8.50
C GLU A 102 -4.53 -12.37 9.06
N LYS A 103 -4.35 -12.21 10.36
CA LYS A 103 -4.61 -10.94 11.06
C LYS A 103 -3.37 -10.36 11.74
N LEU A 104 -2.50 -11.18 12.27
CA LEU A 104 -1.40 -10.73 13.11
C LEU A 104 -0.07 -10.61 12.35
N PHE A 105 0.13 -11.43 11.34
CA PHE A 105 1.35 -11.44 10.51
C PHE A 105 2.64 -11.55 11.35
N THR A 106 2.60 -12.38 12.40
CA THR A 106 3.76 -12.61 13.30
C THR A 106 4.65 -13.74 12.82
N GLU A 107 4.07 -14.74 12.18
CA GLU A 107 4.78 -15.95 11.75
C GLU A 107 5.02 -15.93 10.24
N ASP A 108 6.29 -15.88 9.82
CA ASP A 108 6.68 -15.86 8.39
C ASP A 108 6.10 -17.06 7.61
N ALA A 109 6.06 -18.24 8.21
CA ALA A 109 5.46 -19.43 7.61
C ALA A 109 3.96 -19.24 7.32
N ALA A 110 3.18 -18.70 8.26
CA ALA A 110 1.76 -18.43 8.06
C ALA A 110 1.50 -17.43 6.94
N VAL A 111 2.38 -16.41 6.82
CA VAL A 111 2.32 -15.45 5.72
C VAL A 111 2.58 -16.14 4.38
N ARG A 112 3.63 -16.96 4.27
CA ARG A 112 4.01 -17.61 3.01
C ARG A 112 3.07 -18.72 2.60
N GLU A 113 2.58 -19.52 3.54
CA GLU A 113 1.70 -20.66 3.24
C GLU A 113 0.23 -20.25 3.13
N GLY A 114 -0.22 -19.27 3.94
CA GLY A 114 -1.62 -18.83 4.01
C GLY A 114 -1.89 -17.55 3.25
N TYR A 115 -1.29 -16.44 3.69
CA TYR A 115 -1.61 -15.12 3.14
C TYR A 115 -1.19 -14.95 1.67
N TYR A 116 -0.12 -15.58 1.22
CA TYR A 116 0.27 -15.56 -0.20
C TYR A 116 -0.81 -16.14 -1.11
N ALA A 117 -1.48 -17.22 -0.70
CA ALA A 117 -2.60 -17.76 -1.45
C ALA A 117 -3.80 -16.79 -1.50
N GLU A 118 -4.05 -16.04 -0.43
CA GLU A 118 -5.07 -14.99 -0.41
C GLU A 118 -4.73 -13.84 -1.34
N VAL A 119 -3.45 -13.42 -1.39
CA VAL A 119 -2.95 -12.39 -2.30
C VAL A 119 -3.07 -12.84 -3.76
N GLU A 120 -2.73 -14.07 -4.08
CA GLU A 120 -2.92 -14.61 -5.44
C GLU A 120 -4.39 -14.61 -5.84
N ALA A 121 -5.29 -15.05 -4.95
CA ALA A 121 -6.73 -15.03 -5.19
C ALA A 121 -7.26 -13.61 -5.42
N LEU A 122 -6.82 -12.63 -4.61
CA LEU A 122 -7.12 -11.22 -4.78
C LEU A 122 -6.70 -10.70 -6.16
N LEU A 123 -5.46 -10.95 -6.57
CA LEU A 123 -4.94 -10.48 -7.85
C LEU A 123 -5.70 -11.09 -9.04
N ARG A 124 -6.07 -12.38 -8.95
CA ARG A 124 -6.89 -13.03 -9.98
C ARG A 124 -8.32 -12.49 -10.04
N ASP A 125 -8.90 -12.10 -8.91
CA ASP A 125 -10.23 -11.50 -8.84
C ASP A 125 -10.25 -10.05 -9.36
N LYS A 126 -9.24 -9.25 -9.00
CA LYS A 126 -9.22 -7.81 -9.29
C LYS A 126 -8.53 -7.41 -10.59
N LEU A 127 -7.68 -8.27 -11.14
CA LEU A 127 -6.95 -8.02 -12.39
C LEU A 127 -7.43 -9.00 -13.48
N PRO A 128 -8.34 -8.58 -14.37
CA PRO A 128 -8.90 -9.46 -15.39
C PRO A 128 -7.84 -10.01 -16.33
N GLY A 129 -7.90 -11.33 -16.59
CA GLY A 129 -7.02 -12.00 -17.53
C GLY A 129 -5.70 -12.51 -16.97
N VAL A 130 -5.46 -12.37 -15.68
CA VAL A 130 -4.25 -12.91 -15.01
C VAL A 130 -4.16 -14.42 -15.20
N LYS A 131 -3.03 -14.90 -15.72
CA LYS A 131 -2.70 -16.32 -15.94
C LYS A 131 -1.74 -16.86 -14.87
N LYS A 132 -0.76 -16.06 -14.46
CA LYS A 132 0.25 -16.47 -13.49
C LYS A 132 0.55 -15.34 -12.52
N VAL A 133 0.69 -15.69 -11.25
CA VAL A 133 1.19 -14.79 -10.18
C VAL A 133 2.41 -15.46 -9.56
N VAL A 134 3.48 -14.69 -9.37
CA VAL A 134 4.68 -15.13 -8.66
C VAL A 134 4.92 -14.13 -7.53
N ILE A 135 4.65 -14.55 -6.31
CA ILE A 135 4.94 -13.76 -5.11
C ILE A 135 6.40 -14.03 -4.75
N PHE A 136 7.23 -13.00 -4.69
CA PHE A 136 8.66 -13.20 -4.49
C PHE A 136 9.16 -12.75 -3.12
N ASP A 137 8.51 -11.79 -2.49
CA ASP A 137 8.80 -11.43 -1.11
C ASP A 137 7.66 -10.67 -0.43
N HIS A 138 7.81 -10.38 0.85
CA HIS A 138 6.99 -9.43 1.58
C HIS A 138 7.83 -8.62 2.57
N THR A 139 7.31 -7.47 2.95
CA THR A 139 7.91 -6.62 3.98
C THR A 139 6.85 -6.23 5.00
N ILE A 140 7.12 -6.50 6.27
CA ILE A 140 6.31 -6.02 7.38
C ILE A 140 7.03 -4.82 8.00
N ARG A 141 6.28 -3.70 8.17
CA ARG A 141 6.75 -2.50 8.82
C ARG A 141 5.88 -2.21 10.03
N ARG A 142 6.52 -2.02 11.17
CA ARG A 142 5.84 -1.63 12.40
C ARG A 142 6.48 -0.33 12.88
N ARG A 143 5.69 0.71 13.09
CA ARG A 143 6.21 1.97 13.64
C ARG A 143 6.37 1.82 15.15
N ASP A 144 7.43 1.16 15.53
CA ASP A 144 7.95 0.99 16.87
C ASP A 144 9.40 1.49 16.88
N LYS A 145 9.85 2.12 17.97
CA LYS A 145 11.22 2.64 18.12
C LYS A 145 12.29 1.57 17.90
N ASN A 146 11.97 0.31 18.20
CA ASN A 146 12.86 -0.84 18.07
C ASN A 146 12.71 -1.57 16.74
N SER A 147 11.78 -1.18 15.90
CA SER A 147 11.59 -1.85 14.60
C SER A 147 12.73 -1.50 13.64
N PRO A 148 13.38 -2.49 13.03
CA PRO A 148 14.47 -2.25 12.07
C PRO A 148 14.00 -1.56 10.78
N ARG A 149 12.70 -1.62 10.47
CA ARG A 149 12.12 -1.06 9.25
C ARG A 149 11.00 -0.08 9.58
N GLN A 150 11.33 1.20 9.47
CA GLN A 150 10.39 2.30 9.63
C GLN A 150 9.65 2.60 8.31
N PRO A 151 8.47 3.28 8.35
CA PRO A 151 7.82 3.81 7.16
C PRO A 151 8.75 4.71 6.34
N VAL A 152 8.84 4.45 5.02
CA VAL A 152 9.66 5.27 4.12
C VAL A 152 8.93 6.57 3.81
N GLN A 153 9.55 7.71 4.09
CA GLN A 153 8.97 9.04 3.87
C GLN A 153 9.47 9.74 2.60
N GLN A 154 10.35 9.13 1.84
CA GLN A 154 10.76 9.63 0.52
C GLN A 154 9.78 9.18 -0.55
N VAL A 155 9.35 10.09 -1.42
CA VAL A 155 8.53 9.74 -2.60
C VAL A 155 9.36 8.91 -3.58
N HIS A 156 8.90 7.70 -3.90
CA HIS A 156 9.63 6.75 -4.74
C HIS A 156 8.70 5.80 -5.50
N VAL A 157 9.27 5.06 -6.43
CA VAL A 157 8.70 3.83 -7.00
C VAL A 157 9.71 2.72 -6.77
N ASP A 158 9.28 1.58 -6.29
CA ASP A 158 10.17 0.49 -5.83
C ASP A 158 11.16 0.00 -6.88
N GLN A 159 10.79 0.04 -8.15
CA GLN A 159 11.59 -0.57 -9.22
C GLN A 159 11.74 0.37 -10.42
N THR A 160 12.93 0.36 -11.03
CA THR A 160 13.10 0.79 -12.42
C THR A 160 12.61 -0.31 -13.37
N GLU A 161 12.47 0.00 -14.65
CA GLU A 161 12.16 -1.00 -15.68
C GLU A 161 13.20 -2.14 -15.69
N ALA A 162 14.49 -1.79 -15.70
CA ALA A 162 15.57 -2.78 -15.68
C ALA A 162 15.56 -3.64 -14.41
N ALA A 163 15.26 -3.03 -13.24
CA ALA A 163 15.16 -3.78 -11.99
C ALA A 163 13.92 -4.69 -11.97
N ALA A 164 12.81 -4.25 -12.56
CA ALA A 164 11.60 -5.08 -12.68
C ALA A 164 11.85 -6.30 -13.58
N GLU A 165 12.49 -6.11 -14.74
CA GLU A 165 12.90 -7.24 -15.61
C GLU A 165 13.88 -8.20 -14.93
N ALA A 166 14.86 -7.67 -14.19
CA ALA A 166 15.78 -8.50 -13.42
C ALA A 166 15.05 -9.37 -12.39
N ARG A 167 13.95 -8.87 -11.80
CA ARG A 167 13.08 -9.68 -10.92
C ARG A 167 12.40 -10.81 -11.66
N VAL A 168 11.89 -10.62 -12.88
CA VAL A 168 11.31 -11.70 -13.69
C VAL A 168 12.35 -12.80 -13.91
N ARG A 169 13.56 -12.45 -14.37
CA ARG A 169 14.64 -13.40 -14.65
C ARG A 169 15.17 -14.11 -13.38
N ARG A 170 15.06 -13.47 -12.23
CA ARG A 170 15.49 -14.06 -10.96
C ARG A 170 14.51 -15.12 -10.42
N HIS A 171 13.22 -14.98 -10.69
CA HIS A 171 12.18 -15.80 -10.07
C HIS A 171 11.51 -16.79 -11.00
N LEU A 172 11.92 -16.83 -12.27
CA LEU A 172 11.45 -17.78 -13.27
C LEU A 172 12.64 -18.53 -13.90
N SER A 173 12.37 -19.66 -14.53
CA SER A 173 13.38 -20.30 -15.39
C SER A 173 13.75 -19.39 -16.56
N PRO A 174 14.98 -19.46 -17.11
CA PRO A 174 15.38 -18.60 -18.22
C PRO A 174 14.42 -18.65 -19.41
N GLU A 175 13.95 -19.83 -19.78
CA GLU A 175 13.02 -20.03 -20.91
C GLU A 175 11.67 -19.36 -20.65
N GLU A 176 11.13 -19.53 -19.44
CA GLU A 176 9.86 -18.96 -19.07
C GLU A 176 9.94 -17.43 -18.93
N ALA A 177 11.01 -16.91 -18.35
CA ALA A 177 11.25 -15.48 -18.24
C ALA A 177 11.26 -14.81 -19.61
N GLU A 178 12.09 -15.32 -20.56
CA GLU A 178 12.20 -14.76 -21.90
C GLU A 178 10.92 -14.92 -22.73
N ARG A 179 10.07 -15.86 -22.41
CA ARG A 179 8.74 -15.99 -23.02
C ARG A 179 7.77 -14.96 -22.45
N LEU A 180 7.68 -14.87 -21.14
CA LEU A 180 6.65 -14.04 -20.47
C LEU A 180 6.92 -12.53 -20.56
N ILE A 181 8.18 -12.09 -20.63
CA ILE A 181 8.50 -10.67 -20.82
C ILE A 181 8.08 -10.11 -22.18
N LYS A 182 7.79 -10.96 -23.16
CA LYS A 182 7.30 -10.54 -24.49
C LYS A 182 5.84 -10.17 -24.52
N GLY A 183 5.08 -10.56 -23.50
CA GLY A 183 3.67 -10.24 -23.35
C GLY A 183 3.42 -9.14 -22.28
N ARG A 184 2.16 -9.01 -21.87
CA ARG A 184 1.84 -8.14 -20.73
C ARG A 184 2.25 -8.79 -19.43
N TRP A 185 3.04 -8.07 -18.65
CA TRP A 185 3.34 -8.40 -17.26
C TRP A 185 3.48 -7.15 -16.41
N GLN A 186 3.23 -7.33 -15.11
CA GLN A 186 3.23 -6.25 -14.14
C GLN A 186 4.02 -6.64 -12.90
N LEU A 187 4.57 -5.66 -12.21
CA LEU A 187 4.98 -5.76 -10.82
C LEU A 187 3.96 -4.99 -9.97
N ILE A 188 3.24 -5.70 -9.14
CA ILE A 188 2.18 -5.16 -8.28
C ILE A 188 2.55 -5.43 -6.83
N ASN A 189 2.56 -4.37 -6.02
CA ASN A 189 2.61 -4.48 -4.57
C ASN A 189 1.19 -4.52 -4.01
N VAL A 190 0.95 -5.45 -3.10
CA VAL A 190 -0.29 -5.58 -2.35
C VAL A 190 -0.02 -5.11 -0.93
N TRP A 191 -0.51 -3.93 -0.59
CA TRP A 191 -0.29 -3.28 0.69
C TRP A 191 -1.55 -3.29 1.55
N ARG A 192 -1.39 -3.57 2.87
CA ARG A 192 -2.50 -3.47 3.82
C ARG A 192 -2.01 -3.12 5.22
N PRO A 193 -2.84 -2.42 6.02
CA PRO A 193 -2.61 -2.27 7.46
C PRO A 193 -2.71 -3.60 8.20
N ILE A 194 -2.05 -3.70 9.35
CA ILE A 194 -2.13 -4.84 10.27
C ILE A 194 -2.72 -4.35 11.59
N GLU A 195 -3.61 -5.13 12.21
CA GLU A 195 -4.24 -4.94 13.51
C GLU A 195 -5.09 -3.66 13.63
N ASN A 196 -4.51 -2.49 13.41
CA ASN A 196 -5.18 -1.21 13.55
C ASN A 196 -5.23 -0.43 12.23
N PRO A 197 -6.15 0.54 12.10
CA PRO A 197 -6.17 1.44 10.94
C PRO A 197 -4.86 2.20 10.77
N ALA A 198 -4.45 2.45 9.54
CA ALA A 198 -3.28 3.25 9.21
C ALA A 198 -3.58 4.76 9.31
N SER A 199 -3.88 5.23 10.53
CA SER A 199 -4.09 6.65 10.83
C SER A 199 -2.76 7.38 11.04
N ASP A 200 -1.78 6.68 11.64
CA ASP A 200 -0.43 7.17 11.82
C ASP A 200 0.43 6.83 10.60
N HIS A 201 1.08 7.81 10.00
CA HIS A 201 1.89 7.67 8.80
C HIS A 201 1.22 6.84 7.69
N PRO A 202 0.01 7.24 7.22
CA PRO A 202 -0.67 6.54 6.14
C PRO A 202 0.17 6.53 4.86
N LEU A 203 -0.19 5.66 3.92
CA LEU A 203 0.46 5.57 2.62
C LEU A 203 -0.23 6.50 1.64
N ALA A 204 0.51 7.48 1.11
CA ALA A 204 0.09 8.32 0.00
C ALA A 204 0.58 7.76 -1.32
N VAL A 205 -0.22 7.92 -2.36
CA VAL A 205 0.07 7.58 -3.75
C VAL A 205 -0.09 8.82 -4.63
N ILE A 206 0.68 8.89 -5.72
CA ILE A 206 0.51 9.92 -6.75
C ILE A 206 -0.21 9.29 -7.94
N ASP A 207 -1.25 9.97 -8.40
CA ASP A 207 -1.96 9.57 -9.62
C ASP A 207 -1.02 9.65 -10.84
N TRP A 208 -0.77 8.51 -11.48
CA TRP A 208 0.06 8.39 -12.67
C TRP A 208 -0.25 9.48 -13.72
N ARG A 209 -1.53 9.78 -13.93
CA ARG A 209 -1.98 10.77 -14.93
C ARG A 209 -1.44 12.18 -14.69
N THR A 210 -0.89 12.43 -13.52
CA THR A 210 -0.36 13.73 -13.09
C THR A 210 1.16 13.78 -13.03
N THR A 211 1.81 12.69 -13.44
CA THR A 211 3.28 12.57 -13.49
C THR A 211 3.83 12.83 -14.89
N SER A 212 5.10 13.17 -14.96
CA SER A 212 5.88 13.28 -16.19
C SER A 212 7.05 12.30 -16.17
N SER A 213 7.53 11.88 -17.32
CA SER A 213 8.73 11.02 -17.40
C SER A 213 9.97 11.67 -16.78
N SER A 214 10.06 13.00 -16.82
CA SER A 214 11.14 13.78 -16.20
C SER A 214 11.13 13.76 -14.67
N ASP A 215 10.02 13.36 -14.04
CA ASP A 215 9.93 13.31 -12.58
C ASP A 215 10.70 12.12 -11.98
N PHE A 216 11.03 11.12 -12.80
CA PHE A 216 11.60 9.86 -12.32
C PHE A 216 13.10 9.79 -12.49
N VAL A 217 13.82 9.61 -11.38
CA VAL A 217 15.28 9.53 -11.33
C VAL A 217 15.70 8.13 -10.91
N ALA A 218 16.29 7.37 -11.84
CA ALA A 218 16.81 6.03 -11.53
C ALA A 218 17.94 6.13 -10.49
N THR A 219 17.74 5.50 -9.34
CA THR A 219 18.62 5.55 -8.18
C THR A 219 19.12 4.14 -7.84
N ASN A 220 20.44 3.97 -7.75
CA ASN A 220 21.03 2.69 -7.34
C ASN A 220 20.70 2.38 -5.88
N LEU A 221 20.32 1.13 -5.62
CA LEU A 221 20.19 0.59 -4.27
C LEU A 221 21.47 -0.13 -3.86
N LEU A 222 22.08 0.36 -2.80
CA LEU A 222 23.30 -0.20 -2.23
C LEU A 222 22.95 -1.12 -1.06
N TYR A 223 23.30 -2.39 -1.18
CA TYR A 223 23.15 -3.38 -0.11
C TYR A 223 24.49 -3.69 0.53
N PRO A 224 24.56 -3.99 1.82
CA PRO A 224 25.78 -4.50 2.43
C PRO A 224 26.29 -5.73 1.68
N LYS A 225 27.62 -5.83 1.49
CA LYS A 225 28.24 -7.00 0.89
C LYS A 225 27.98 -8.24 1.74
N ARG A 226 27.82 -9.39 1.09
CA ARG A 226 27.66 -10.65 1.79
C ARG A 226 29.01 -11.25 2.20
N ALA A 227 29.01 -11.92 3.34
CA ALA A 227 30.17 -12.71 3.77
C ALA A 227 30.37 -13.95 2.87
N ASP A 228 29.27 -14.46 2.28
CA ASP A 228 29.26 -15.62 1.38
C ASP A 228 28.49 -15.28 0.10
N SER A 229 29.15 -15.38 -1.05
CA SER A 229 28.60 -15.07 -2.36
C SER A 229 27.80 -16.22 -2.99
N MET A 230 27.83 -17.41 -2.39
CA MET A 230 27.28 -18.64 -2.98
C MET A 230 25.84 -18.95 -2.53
N ASP A 231 25.33 -18.28 -1.49
CA ASP A 231 24.00 -18.53 -0.95
C ASP A 231 22.96 -17.57 -1.53
N VAL A 232 21.80 -18.11 -1.89
CA VAL A 232 20.67 -17.34 -2.45
C VAL A 232 19.80 -16.71 -1.37
N ASP A 233 19.87 -17.16 -0.11
CA ASP A 233 19.19 -16.50 1.00
C ASP A 233 20.04 -15.34 1.50
N ASP A 234 19.58 -14.13 1.19
CA ASP A 234 20.31 -12.89 1.45
C ASP A 234 20.20 -12.39 2.89
N ARG A 235 19.40 -13.02 3.74
CA ARG A 235 19.12 -12.52 5.09
C ARG A 235 20.10 -13.05 6.13
N GLY A 236 20.67 -12.13 6.93
CA GLY A 236 21.51 -12.45 8.07
C GLY A 236 22.95 -12.87 7.72
N LYS A 237 23.36 -12.69 6.46
CA LYS A 237 24.72 -13.01 5.98
C LYS A 237 25.47 -11.78 5.47
N GLU A 238 24.91 -10.61 5.70
CA GLU A 238 25.50 -9.35 5.30
C GLU A 238 26.68 -9.00 6.21
N VAL A 239 27.75 -8.47 5.62
CA VAL A 239 28.80 -7.77 6.35
C VAL A 239 28.32 -6.35 6.61
N LEU A 240 27.91 -6.05 7.83
CA LEU A 240 27.39 -4.73 8.20
C LEU A 240 28.54 -3.71 8.19
N PRO A 241 28.52 -2.72 7.29
CA PRO A 241 29.47 -1.62 7.28
C PRO A 241 29.28 -0.69 8.47
N ASP A 242 30.25 0.20 8.73
CA ASP A 242 30.16 1.21 9.79
C ASP A 242 28.85 2.02 9.65
N PRO A 243 27.94 1.94 10.65
CA PRO A 243 26.65 2.65 10.59
C PRO A 243 26.81 4.19 10.67
N ASN A 244 27.97 4.69 11.06
CA ASN A 244 28.25 6.13 11.12
C ASN A 244 28.80 6.70 9.80
N ASN A 245 29.07 5.85 8.83
CA ASN A 245 29.59 6.26 7.55
C ASN A 245 28.47 6.52 6.53
N TYR A 246 28.05 7.77 6.41
CA TYR A 246 26.94 8.18 5.53
C TYR A 246 27.36 8.35 4.06
N THR A 247 28.61 8.62 3.78
CA THR A 247 29.09 9.04 2.46
C THR A 247 29.88 7.96 1.71
N SER A 248 30.62 7.09 2.42
CA SER A 248 31.36 6.01 1.77
C SER A 248 30.42 4.88 1.33
N THR A 249 30.74 4.31 0.18
CA THR A 249 30.10 3.09 -0.34
C THR A 249 30.90 1.83 -0.03
N ASP A 250 31.98 1.93 0.76
CA ASP A 250 32.79 0.80 1.16
C ASP A 250 31.97 -0.23 1.97
N GLY A 251 32.11 -1.49 1.61
CA GLY A 251 31.31 -2.56 2.20
C GLY A 251 29.91 -2.70 1.59
N TYR A 252 29.55 -1.89 0.60
CA TYR A 252 28.29 -1.99 -0.13
C TYR A 252 28.49 -2.43 -1.59
N GLU A 253 27.44 -2.97 -2.18
CA GLU A 253 27.36 -3.30 -3.61
C GLU A 253 25.99 -2.91 -4.19
N VAL A 254 25.94 -2.59 -5.48
CA VAL A 254 24.68 -2.29 -6.18
C VAL A 254 23.95 -3.60 -6.47
N LYS A 255 22.77 -3.80 -5.88
CA LYS A 255 21.92 -4.99 -6.10
C LYS A 255 20.52 -4.70 -6.63
N GLY A 256 20.24 -3.47 -7.00
CA GLY A 256 18.94 -3.08 -7.53
C GLY A 256 18.86 -1.59 -7.81
N GLU A 257 17.71 -1.19 -8.29
CA GLU A 257 17.39 0.21 -8.57
C GLU A 257 15.96 0.51 -8.15
N THR A 258 15.77 1.73 -7.67
CA THR A 258 14.47 2.37 -7.40
C THR A 258 14.33 3.62 -8.26
N MET A 259 13.13 4.16 -8.39
CA MET A 259 12.94 5.52 -8.90
C MET A 259 12.76 6.47 -7.73
N SER A 260 13.70 7.36 -7.51
CA SER A 260 13.44 8.57 -6.72
C SER A 260 12.59 9.52 -7.54
N VAL A 261 11.72 10.30 -6.90
CA VAL A 261 10.77 11.17 -7.60
C VAL A 261 11.08 12.62 -7.30
N ALA A 262 11.35 13.39 -8.36
CA ALA A 262 11.52 14.83 -8.28
C ALA A 262 10.19 15.56 -8.00
N PRO A 263 10.21 16.72 -7.36
CA PRO A 263 8.98 17.48 -7.11
C PRO A 263 8.38 17.99 -8.42
N ASN A 264 7.02 17.90 -8.53
CA ASN A 264 6.27 18.49 -9.64
C ASN A 264 4.94 19.02 -9.09
N ASP A 265 4.60 20.25 -9.39
CA ASP A 265 3.38 20.89 -8.87
C ASP A 265 2.09 20.31 -9.48
N ASN A 266 2.20 19.56 -10.56
CA ASN A 266 1.06 18.82 -11.14
C ASN A 266 0.72 17.55 -10.37
N HIS A 267 1.61 17.04 -9.52
CA HIS A 267 1.36 15.83 -8.76
C HIS A 267 0.11 15.93 -7.90
N LYS A 268 -0.82 14.99 -8.07
CA LYS A 268 -2.01 14.85 -7.22
C LYS A 268 -1.82 13.67 -6.29
N PHE A 269 -1.72 13.97 -5.01
CA PHE A 269 -1.55 12.98 -3.96
C PHE A 269 -2.91 12.51 -3.46
N TYR A 270 -3.01 11.21 -3.22
CA TYR A 270 -4.19 10.54 -2.67
C TYR A 270 -3.79 9.61 -1.54
N TYR A 271 -4.71 9.35 -0.61
CA TYR A 271 -4.56 8.35 0.43
C TYR A 271 -5.92 7.83 0.86
N GLN A 272 -5.98 6.62 1.39
CA GLN A 272 -7.18 6.10 2.03
C GLN A 272 -7.12 6.46 3.51
N LYS A 273 -7.88 7.49 3.92
CA LYS A 273 -7.87 7.95 5.32
C LYS A 273 -8.33 6.83 6.25
N ASP A 274 -7.60 6.63 7.35
CA ASP A 274 -7.87 5.57 8.34
C ASP A 274 -8.11 4.21 7.67
N MET A 275 -7.25 3.86 6.70
CA MET A 275 -7.35 2.60 5.99
C MET A 275 -7.28 1.42 6.97
N THR A 276 -8.28 0.56 6.94
CA THR A 276 -8.45 -0.54 7.89
C THR A 276 -7.75 -1.82 7.42
N PRO A 277 -7.48 -2.80 8.32
CA PRO A 277 -6.96 -4.11 7.93
C PRO A 277 -7.87 -4.91 6.98
N GLU A 278 -9.16 -4.54 6.88
CA GLU A 278 -10.11 -5.15 5.97
C GLU A 278 -10.01 -4.63 4.53
N GLU A 279 -9.22 -3.57 4.34
CA GLU A 279 -8.98 -2.94 3.05
C GLU A 279 -7.59 -3.32 2.52
N VAL A 280 -7.42 -3.26 1.20
CA VAL A 280 -6.16 -3.52 0.51
C VAL A 280 -5.93 -2.48 -0.57
N LEU A 281 -4.70 -2.03 -0.70
CA LEU A 281 -4.24 -1.13 -1.75
C LEU A 281 -3.34 -1.90 -2.71
N LEU A 282 -3.69 -1.92 -3.99
CA LEU A 282 -2.82 -2.40 -5.07
C LEU A 282 -2.01 -1.23 -5.61
N LEU A 283 -0.70 -1.39 -5.66
CA LEU A 283 0.27 -0.42 -6.17
C LEU A 283 0.99 -1.01 -7.38
N LYS A 284 0.85 -0.39 -8.53
CA LYS A 284 1.61 -0.77 -9.72
C LYS A 284 3.02 -0.19 -9.64
N CYS A 285 4.04 -1.04 -9.58
CA CYS A 285 5.43 -0.62 -9.63
C CYS A 285 6.00 -0.67 -11.06
N TYR A 286 5.43 -1.54 -11.92
CA TYR A 286 5.75 -1.63 -13.33
C TYR A 286 4.62 -2.28 -14.14
N ASP A 287 4.47 -1.86 -15.41
CA ASP A 287 3.59 -2.52 -16.41
C ASP A 287 4.24 -2.44 -17.79
N SER A 288 4.47 -3.58 -18.43
CA SER A 288 5.03 -3.63 -19.78
C SER A 288 4.11 -3.03 -20.85
N PHE A 289 2.80 -2.91 -20.57
CA PHE A 289 1.82 -2.21 -21.40
C PHE A 289 1.63 -0.74 -20.99
N GLY A 290 2.38 -0.25 -20.00
CA GLY A 290 2.32 1.13 -19.60
C GLY A 290 2.68 2.10 -20.73
N GLU A 291 2.07 3.27 -20.74
CA GLU A 291 2.31 4.29 -21.78
C GLU A 291 3.80 4.69 -21.85
N GLY A 292 4.37 4.66 -23.03
CA GLY A 292 5.79 4.92 -23.27
C GLY A 292 6.70 3.69 -23.20
N MET A 293 6.20 2.53 -22.77
CA MET A 293 6.95 1.27 -22.83
C MET A 293 6.93 0.68 -24.26
N ALA A 294 7.83 -0.28 -24.56
CA ALA A 294 7.94 -0.88 -25.89
C ALA A 294 6.65 -1.54 -26.37
N LEU A 295 5.89 -2.16 -25.45
CA LEU A 295 4.55 -2.75 -25.71
C LEU A 295 3.42 -1.83 -25.25
N GLY A 296 3.72 -0.56 -24.96
CA GLY A 296 2.88 0.38 -24.26
C GLY A 296 1.57 0.72 -24.99
N LYS A 297 0.55 0.99 -24.19
CA LYS A 297 -0.76 1.43 -24.66
C LYS A 297 -1.07 2.79 -24.04
N LYS A 298 -1.60 3.70 -24.85
CA LYS A 298 -1.98 5.04 -24.40
C LYS A 298 -2.97 4.97 -23.24
N GLY A 299 -2.73 5.76 -22.21
CA GLY A 299 -3.58 5.88 -21.03
C GLY A 299 -3.42 4.76 -20.01
N VAL A 300 -2.48 3.81 -20.23
CA VAL A 300 -2.15 2.78 -19.25
C VAL A 300 -1.02 3.26 -18.36
N ALA A 301 -1.27 3.30 -17.05
CA ALA A 301 -0.26 3.68 -16.06
C ALA A 301 0.92 2.70 -16.05
N VAL A 302 2.14 3.23 -16.03
CA VAL A 302 3.38 2.43 -15.93
C VAL A 302 3.67 2.07 -14.49
N ARG A 303 3.49 3.02 -13.56
CA ARG A 303 3.94 2.93 -12.17
C ARG A 303 3.16 3.86 -11.26
N THR A 304 3.30 3.68 -9.95
CA THR A 304 2.67 4.51 -8.93
C THR A 304 3.73 5.04 -7.97
N PRO A 305 4.08 6.33 -8.00
CA PRO A 305 4.88 6.93 -6.95
C PRO A 305 4.12 6.89 -5.62
N HIS A 306 4.82 6.57 -4.54
CA HIS A 306 4.20 6.46 -3.23
C HIS A 306 5.18 6.79 -2.09
N THR A 307 4.64 7.08 -0.93
CA THR A 307 5.40 7.39 0.28
C THR A 307 4.51 7.34 1.52
N ALA A 308 5.09 7.06 2.68
CA ALA A 308 4.43 7.37 3.94
C ALA A 308 4.52 8.87 4.23
N PHE A 309 3.52 9.44 4.92
CA PHE A 309 3.56 10.83 5.33
C PHE A 309 2.97 11.01 6.73
N ALA A 310 3.35 12.08 7.42
CA ALA A 310 2.74 12.47 8.68
C ALA A 310 1.44 13.24 8.39
N ASP A 311 0.28 12.63 8.67
CA ASP A 311 -1.00 13.32 8.57
C ASP A 311 -1.18 14.23 9.81
N PRO A 312 -1.28 15.54 9.64
CA PRO A 312 -1.47 16.46 10.77
C PRO A 312 -2.79 16.24 11.53
N ASN A 313 -3.72 15.49 10.94
CA ASN A 313 -4.98 15.12 11.58
C ASN A 313 -4.92 13.77 12.31
N THR A 314 -3.75 13.16 12.42
CA THR A 314 -3.58 11.92 13.20
C THR A 314 -3.90 12.20 14.68
N PRO A 315 -4.82 11.44 15.31
CA PRO A 315 -5.07 11.56 16.75
C PRO A 315 -3.79 11.34 17.55
N ALA A 316 -3.63 12.11 18.63
CA ALA A 316 -2.41 12.05 19.45
C ALA A 316 -2.18 10.67 20.11
N ASP A 317 -3.24 9.91 20.30
CA ASP A 317 -3.28 8.57 20.88
C ASP A 317 -3.38 7.46 19.79
N ALA A 318 -3.28 7.82 18.51
CA ALA A 318 -3.31 6.83 17.44
C ALA A 318 -2.15 5.82 17.59
N PRO A 319 -2.44 4.52 17.48
CA PRO A 319 -1.40 3.50 17.53
C PRO A 319 -0.45 3.66 16.34
N GLY A 320 0.82 3.35 16.54
CA GLY A 320 1.82 3.37 15.48
C GLY A 320 1.41 2.45 14.32
N ARG A 321 1.60 2.91 13.08
CA ARG A 321 1.25 2.13 11.89
C ARG A 321 1.95 0.78 11.86
N GLN A 322 1.18 -0.26 11.60
CA GLN A 322 1.64 -1.58 11.23
C GLN A 322 1.11 -1.91 9.83
N SER A 323 1.94 -2.48 8.97
CA SER A 323 1.53 -2.80 7.60
C SER A 323 2.36 -3.94 7.02
N ILE A 324 1.74 -4.68 6.11
CA ILE A 324 2.42 -5.64 5.24
C ILE A 324 2.30 -5.20 3.79
N GLU A 325 3.40 -5.40 3.06
CA GLU A 325 3.47 -5.25 1.61
C GLU A 325 3.97 -6.55 1.01
N VAL A 326 3.21 -7.11 0.09
CA VAL A 326 3.58 -8.32 -0.67
C VAL A 326 3.86 -7.94 -2.10
N ARG A 327 5.02 -8.35 -2.63
CA ARG A 327 5.47 -8.02 -3.98
C ARG A 327 5.25 -9.16 -4.93
N CYS A 328 4.57 -8.86 -6.05
CA CYS A 328 4.08 -9.86 -6.98
C CYS A 328 4.45 -9.52 -8.42
N LEU A 329 4.92 -10.52 -9.16
CA LEU A 329 4.96 -10.51 -10.61
C LEU A 329 3.64 -11.11 -11.12
N VAL A 330 2.99 -10.43 -12.05
CA VAL A 330 1.68 -10.80 -12.59
C VAL A 330 1.78 -10.89 -14.10
N PHE A 331 1.41 -12.05 -14.68
CA PHE A 331 1.50 -12.32 -16.11
C PHE A 331 0.12 -12.64 -16.69
N TYR A 332 -0.08 -12.27 -17.96
CA TYR A 332 -1.36 -12.38 -18.67
C TYR A 332 -1.36 -13.40 -19.80
N GLU A 333 -0.22 -14.05 -20.05
CA GLU A 333 -0.03 -15.10 -21.08
C GLU A 333 0.53 -16.40 -20.49
#